data_047291a59ec508aa039cbd68be6443e1
#
_entry.id   047291a59ec508aa039cbd68be6443e1
#
_cell.length_a   1.000
_cell.length_b   1.000
_cell.length_c   1.000
_cell.angle_alpha   90.00
_cell.angle_beta   90.00
_cell.angle_gamma   90.00
#
_symmetry.space_group_name_H-M   'P 1'
#
loop_
_entity.id
_entity.type
_entity.pdbx_description
1 polymer ?
#
loop_
_entity_poly.entity_id
_entity_poly.type
_entity_poly.pdbx_seq_one_letter_code
_entity_poly.pdbx_strand_id
1 'polypeptide(L)'
;VKETFSRDGVDLAYRDVGAGLPVIFQHGLGGDDAQVADVFPDLPVTRRVTLECRGQGGSSYGPVERLSVATFAEDVEALADALGIGSAVVGGISMGAALALRLAVHKPARVRALVLARPAWVSEPAPANMRPYAVVGDLLMRHSPDARRLFDDSAVAAELARLAPDNLASLQGFFNCPDPVLFGRLLVAIAGDGPGVSEADIRAIAVPTLVIGHDHDLVHRLDDAQTLAGLIPSARLCTITAKSQDRAAYRREFRACLSEFLEALA
;
A
#
# COMPACT_ATOMS: atom_id res chain seq x y z
N VAL A 1 11.15 8.99 -16.14
CA VAL A 1 11.06 10.31 -15.51
C VAL A 1 9.82 10.32 -14.62
N LYS A 2 9.85 11.05 -13.50
CA LYS A 2 8.66 11.30 -12.67
C LYS A 2 7.83 12.38 -13.33
N GLU A 3 6.53 12.15 -13.47
CA GLU A 3 5.57 13.06 -14.10
C GLU A 3 4.58 13.59 -13.07
N THR A 4 3.77 14.58 -13.43
CA THR A 4 2.77 15.18 -12.54
C THR A 4 1.40 15.13 -13.20
N PHE A 5 0.40 14.73 -12.44
CA PHE A 5 -1.01 14.70 -12.77
C PHE A 5 -1.77 15.59 -11.78
N SER A 6 -2.53 16.54 -12.27
CA SER A 6 -3.31 17.44 -11.41
C SER A 6 -4.77 17.00 -11.34
N ARG A 7 -5.29 16.85 -10.11
CA ARG A 7 -6.70 16.56 -9.86
C ARG A 7 -7.23 17.42 -8.71
N ASP A 8 -8.35 18.10 -8.93
CA ASP A 8 -9.00 18.97 -7.94
C ASP A 8 -8.04 20.00 -7.31
N GLY A 9 -7.10 20.52 -8.10
CA GLY A 9 -6.08 21.48 -7.66
C GLY A 9 -4.95 20.87 -6.81
N VAL A 10 -4.83 19.54 -6.78
CA VAL A 10 -3.76 18.80 -6.11
C VAL A 10 -2.83 18.20 -7.15
N ASP A 11 -1.54 18.51 -7.04
CA ASP A 11 -0.51 17.95 -7.91
C ASP A 11 -0.01 16.61 -7.35
N LEU A 12 -0.17 15.56 -8.15
CA LEU A 12 0.16 14.20 -7.81
C LEU A 12 1.29 13.69 -8.72
N ALA A 13 2.39 13.29 -8.12
CA ALA A 13 3.50 12.71 -8.85
C ALA A 13 3.21 11.26 -9.22
N TYR A 14 3.64 10.83 -10.40
CA TYR A 14 3.50 9.44 -10.82
C TYR A 14 4.68 8.96 -11.67
N ARG A 15 4.77 7.67 -11.81
CA ARG A 15 5.69 6.97 -12.74
C ARG A 15 4.88 6.11 -13.68
N ASP A 16 5.25 6.18 -14.95
CA ASP A 16 4.76 5.32 -16.04
C ASP A 16 5.98 4.71 -16.72
N VAL A 17 6.13 3.39 -16.64
CA VAL A 17 7.35 2.68 -17.08
C VAL A 17 6.99 1.40 -17.80
N GLY A 18 7.62 1.19 -18.97
CA GLY A 18 7.43 -0.02 -19.78
C GLY A 18 6.31 0.12 -20.79
N ALA A 19 5.95 -1.01 -21.39
CA ALA A 19 4.89 -1.12 -22.39
C ALA A 19 4.23 -2.51 -22.30
N GLY A 20 2.99 -2.64 -22.79
CA GLY A 20 2.25 -3.92 -22.75
C GLY A 20 1.14 -3.94 -21.71
N LEU A 21 1.02 -5.02 -20.94
CA LEU A 21 -0.03 -5.20 -19.94
C LEU A 21 0.00 -4.07 -18.90
N PRO A 22 -1.04 -3.24 -18.79
CA PRO A 22 -1.08 -2.19 -17.78
C PRO A 22 -1.17 -2.81 -16.37
N VAL A 23 -0.26 -2.38 -15.48
CA VAL A 23 -0.21 -2.77 -14.08
C VAL A 23 -0.17 -1.51 -13.23
N ILE A 24 -1.28 -1.17 -12.58
CA ILE A 24 -1.35 -0.07 -11.62
C ILE A 24 -0.95 -0.64 -10.27
N PHE A 25 0.25 -0.31 -9.78
CA PHE A 25 0.79 -0.90 -8.55
C PHE A 25 1.18 0.19 -7.56
N GLN A 26 0.50 0.20 -6.40
CA GLN A 26 0.57 1.28 -5.43
C GLN A 26 1.51 0.97 -4.27
N HIS A 27 2.16 2.02 -3.77
CA HIS A 27 3.02 1.97 -2.58
C HIS A 27 2.22 1.89 -1.27
N GLY A 28 2.89 1.54 -0.18
CA GLY A 28 2.34 1.57 1.18
C GLY A 28 2.35 2.98 1.79
N LEU A 29 1.68 3.14 2.94
CA LEU A 29 1.62 4.41 3.68
C LEU A 29 3.03 4.91 4.03
N GLY A 30 3.32 6.15 3.67
CA GLY A 30 4.64 6.79 3.82
C GLY A 30 5.68 6.33 2.81
N GLY A 31 5.28 5.54 1.79
CA GLY A 31 6.13 5.13 0.67
C GLY A 31 6.04 6.05 -0.55
N ASP A 32 6.68 5.62 -1.62
CA ASP A 32 6.71 6.29 -2.92
C ASP A 32 6.97 5.28 -4.05
N ASP A 33 7.22 5.76 -5.27
CA ASP A 33 7.59 4.90 -6.41
C ASP A 33 8.84 4.05 -6.15
N ALA A 34 9.82 4.53 -5.38
CA ALA A 34 11.03 3.76 -5.09
C ALA A 34 10.72 2.49 -4.28
N GLN A 35 9.73 2.53 -3.38
CA GLN A 35 9.28 1.34 -2.65
C GLN A 35 8.71 0.29 -3.61
N VAL A 36 7.96 0.71 -4.60
CA VAL A 36 7.41 -0.20 -5.62
C VAL A 36 8.52 -0.74 -6.52
N ALA A 37 9.40 0.11 -7.01
CA ALA A 37 10.53 -0.28 -7.86
C ALA A 37 11.49 -1.27 -7.18
N ASP A 38 11.61 -1.24 -5.85
CA ASP A 38 12.44 -2.18 -5.08
C ASP A 38 11.96 -3.64 -5.22
N VAL A 39 10.66 -3.86 -5.38
CA VAL A 39 10.05 -5.21 -5.40
C VAL A 39 9.34 -5.56 -6.71
N PHE A 40 9.04 -4.61 -7.56
CA PHE A 40 8.42 -4.87 -8.84
C PHE A 40 9.43 -5.51 -9.80
N PRO A 41 9.08 -6.62 -10.49
CA PRO A 41 9.99 -7.25 -11.44
C PRO A 41 10.19 -6.41 -12.70
N ASP A 42 11.34 -6.52 -13.31
CA ASP A 42 11.62 -5.94 -14.63
C ASP A 42 11.07 -6.90 -15.70
N LEU A 43 9.84 -6.68 -16.12
CA LEU A 43 9.13 -7.50 -17.12
C LEU A 43 8.82 -6.66 -18.36
N PRO A 44 9.46 -6.98 -19.51
CA PRO A 44 9.24 -6.22 -20.76
C PRO A 44 7.79 -6.21 -21.26
N VAL A 45 6.98 -7.18 -20.82
CA VAL A 45 5.57 -7.34 -21.21
C VAL A 45 4.62 -6.47 -20.37
N THR A 46 5.13 -5.71 -19.40
CA THR A 46 4.31 -4.91 -18.49
C THR A 46 4.56 -3.41 -18.64
N ARG A 47 3.49 -2.61 -18.50
CA ARG A 47 3.54 -1.15 -18.30
C ARG A 47 3.13 -0.87 -16.86
N ARG A 48 4.10 -0.56 -15.98
CA ARG A 48 3.86 -0.25 -14.59
C ARG A 48 3.53 1.22 -14.41
N VAL A 49 2.38 1.51 -13.79
CA VAL A 49 1.98 2.85 -13.36
C VAL A 49 1.90 2.87 -11.83
N THR A 50 2.59 3.83 -11.21
CA THR A 50 2.56 4.07 -9.78
C THR A 50 2.24 5.53 -9.53
N LEU A 51 1.11 5.83 -8.91
CA LEU A 51 0.78 7.15 -8.39
C LEU A 51 1.39 7.28 -6.99
N GLU A 52 2.09 8.36 -6.71
CA GLU A 52 2.42 8.71 -5.33
C GLU A 52 1.19 9.35 -4.69
N CYS A 53 0.63 8.71 -3.66
CA CYS A 53 -0.60 9.18 -3.04
C CYS A 53 -0.39 10.54 -2.36
N ARG A 54 -1.48 11.27 -2.13
CA ARG A 54 -1.45 12.61 -1.51
C ARG A 54 -0.57 12.67 -0.27
N GLY A 55 0.29 13.68 -0.19
CA GLY A 55 1.23 13.92 0.91
C GLY A 55 2.38 12.93 1.00
N GLN A 56 2.64 12.13 -0.04
CA GLN A 56 3.67 11.11 -0.08
C GLN A 56 4.51 11.26 -1.34
N GLY A 57 5.80 10.92 -1.24
CA GLY A 57 6.73 11.10 -2.34
C GLY A 57 6.80 12.56 -2.81
N GLY A 58 6.54 12.80 -4.09
CA GLY A 58 6.50 14.14 -4.70
C GLY A 58 5.09 14.75 -4.80
N SER A 59 4.07 14.12 -4.19
CA SER A 59 2.69 14.58 -4.30
C SER A 59 2.31 15.57 -3.20
N SER A 60 1.51 16.56 -3.57
CA SER A 60 0.92 17.52 -2.63
C SER A 60 -0.12 16.85 -1.72
N TYR A 61 -0.36 17.40 -0.53
CA TYR A 61 -1.37 16.87 0.40
C TYR A 61 -2.80 17.13 -0.09
N GLY A 62 -3.07 18.32 -0.61
CA GLY A 62 -4.42 18.80 -0.79
C GLY A 62 -5.14 19.03 0.55
N PRO A 63 -6.47 19.15 0.54
CA PRO A 63 -7.25 19.28 1.76
C PRO A 63 -7.12 18.06 2.67
N VAL A 64 -6.85 18.29 3.97
CA VAL A 64 -6.62 17.19 4.94
C VAL A 64 -7.83 16.30 5.15
N GLU A 65 -9.03 16.84 4.95
CA GLU A 65 -10.31 16.11 5.00
C GLU A 65 -10.47 15.10 3.85
N ARG A 66 -9.62 15.22 2.83
CA ARG A 66 -9.58 14.34 1.67
C ARG A 66 -8.48 13.26 1.78
N LEU A 67 -7.78 13.17 2.91
CA LEU A 67 -6.79 12.12 3.17
C LEU A 67 -7.51 10.84 3.59
N SER A 68 -7.88 10.01 2.63
CA SER A 68 -8.59 8.75 2.85
C SER A 68 -8.26 7.70 1.78
N VAL A 69 -8.44 6.43 2.12
CA VAL A 69 -8.32 5.30 1.17
C VAL A 69 -9.26 5.49 -0.02
N ALA A 70 -10.46 5.98 0.24
CA ALA A 70 -11.44 6.26 -0.82
C ALA A 70 -10.95 7.32 -1.81
N THR A 71 -10.48 8.45 -1.32
CA THR A 71 -9.95 9.54 -2.18
C THR A 71 -8.71 9.07 -2.97
N PHE A 72 -7.82 8.33 -2.33
CA PHE A 72 -6.60 7.85 -3.01
C PHE A 72 -6.93 6.82 -4.10
N ALA A 73 -7.93 5.97 -3.89
CA ALA A 73 -8.41 5.06 -4.93
C ALA A 73 -9.05 5.82 -6.12
N GLU A 74 -9.80 6.90 -5.84
CA GLU A 74 -10.34 7.78 -6.87
C GLU A 74 -9.24 8.54 -7.64
N ASP A 75 -8.15 8.96 -6.96
CA ASP A 75 -7.00 9.59 -7.61
C ASP A 75 -6.31 8.60 -8.57
N VAL A 76 -6.17 7.34 -8.17
CA VAL A 76 -5.62 6.26 -9.00
C VAL A 76 -6.50 6.01 -10.24
N GLU A 77 -7.82 5.96 -10.07
CA GLU A 77 -8.78 5.79 -11.17
C GLU A 77 -8.69 6.98 -12.16
N ALA A 78 -8.66 8.21 -11.65
CA ALA A 78 -8.56 9.40 -12.47
C ALA A 78 -7.24 9.46 -13.26
N LEU A 79 -6.12 9.05 -12.67
CA LEU A 79 -4.86 8.91 -13.40
C LEU A 79 -4.96 7.85 -14.50
N ALA A 80 -5.57 6.71 -14.22
CA ALA A 80 -5.79 5.67 -15.23
C ALA A 80 -6.59 6.19 -16.42
N ASP A 81 -7.64 6.99 -16.18
CA ASP A 81 -8.42 7.65 -17.23
C ASP A 81 -7.58 8.63 -18.04
N ALA A 82 -6.77 9.47 -17.37
CA ALA A 82 -5.88 10.43 -18.04
C ALA A 82 -4.82 9.73 -18.93
N LEU A 83 -4.39 8.52 -18.54
CA LEU A 83 -3.44 7.71 -19.30
C LEU A 83 -4.09 6.80 -20.34
N GLY A 84 -5.42 6.86 -20.51
CA GLY A 84 -6.18 6.01 -21.44
C GLY A 84 -6.20 4.54 -21.07
N ILE A 85 -6.04 4.20 -19.79
CA ILE A 85 -6.03 2.82 -19.28
C ILE A 85 -7.47 2.43 -18.92
N GLY A 86 -8.14 1.67 -19.80
CA GLY A 86 -9.52 1.21 -19.60
C GLY A 86 -9.64 0.14 -18.52
N SER A 87 -8.72 -0.83 -18.49
CA SER A 87 -8.60 -1.85 -17.44
C SER A 87 -7.14 -2.25 -17.24
N ALA A 88 -6.78 -2.68 -16.02
CA ALA A 88 -5.43 -3.02 -15.65
C ALA A 88 -5.38 -4.17 -14.64
N VAL A 89 -4.22 -4.77 -14.45
CA VAL A 89 -3.90 -5.44 -13.20
C VAL A 89 -3.75 -4.35 -12.14
N VAL A 90 -4.49 -4.43 -11.05
CA VAL A 90 -4.44 -3.44 -9.98
C VAL A 90 -3.87 -4.11 -8.73
N GLY A 91 -2.90 -3.46 -8.10
CA GLY A 91 -2.28 -4.03 -6.91
C GLY A 91 -1.51 -3.00 -6.10
N GLY A 92 -0.89 -3.48 -5.04
CA GLY A 92 -0.04 -2.63 -4.21
C GLY A 92 0.34 -3.27 -2.89
N ILE A 93 1.14 -2.54 -2.14
CA ILE A 93 1.70 -2.94 -0.85
C ILE A 93 0.92 -2.22 0.26
N SER A 94 0.45 -2.95 1.29
CA SER A 94 -0.14 -2.35 2.49
C SER A 94 -1.35 -1.45 2.16
N MET A 95 -1.24 -0.14 2.33
CA MET A 95 -2.24 0.84 1.88
C MET A 95 -2.56 0.66 0.39
N GLY A 96 -1.55 0.43 -0.45
CA GLY A 96 -1.75 0.14 -1.88
C GLY A 96 -2.62 -1.11 -2.12
N ALA A 97 -2.52 -2.13 -1.27
CA ALA A 97 -3.41 -3.30 -1.33
C ALA A 97 -4.86 -2.94 -0.95
N ALA A 98 -5.06 -2.05 0.04
CA ALA A 98 -6.40 -1.56 0.38
C ALA A 98 -7.03 -0.74 -0.75
N LEU A 99 -6.23 0.11 -1.45
CA LEU A 99 -6.69 0.82 -2.65
C LEU A 99 -7.10 -0.15 -3.76
N ALA A 100 -6.28 -1.16 -4.01
CA ALA A 100 -6.55 -2.17 -5.03
C ALA A 100 -7.81 -3.01 -4.71
N LEU A 101 -7.97 -3.41 -3.45
CA LEU A 101 -9.15 -4.13 -2.98
C LEU A 101 -10.43 -3.30 -3.17
N ARG A 102 -10.37 -2.00 -2.78
CA ARG A 102 -11.48 -1.06 -2.99
C ARG A 102 -11.83 -0.93 -4.47
N LEU A 103 -10.84 -0.77 -5.35
CA LEU A 103 -11.07 -0.67 -6.79
C LEU A 103 -11.68 -1.96 -7.36
N ALA A 104 -11.24 -3.13 -6.91
CA ALA A 104 -11.78 -4.40 -7.36
C ALA A 104 -13.27 -4.57 -7.02
N VAL A 105 -13.71 -4.03 -5.88
CA VAL A 105 -15.11 -4.09 -5.45
C VAL A 105 -15.97 -3.00 -6.11
N HIS A 106 -15.52 -1.75 -6.07
CA HIS A 106 -16.36 -0.63 -6.51
C HIS A 106 -16.25 -0.33 -8.00
N LYS A 107 -15.20 -0.81 -8.67
CA LYS A 107 -14.89 -0.58 -10.10
C LYS A 107 -14.46 -1.89 -10.80
N PRO A 108 -15.23 -2.99 -10.69
CA PRO A 108 -14.79 -4.30 -11.14
C PRO A 108 -14.45 -4.34 -12.64
N ALA A 109 -15.11 -3.54 -13.47
CA ALA A 109 -14.81 -3.46 -14.91
C ALA A 109 -13.41 -2.85 -15.21
N ARG A 110 -12.80 -2.16 -14.24
CA ARG A 110 -11.46 -1.55 -14.35
C ARG A 110 -10.35 -2.51 -13.93
N VAL A 111 -10.68 -3.62 -13.28
CA VAL A 111 -9.72 -4.55 -12.69
C VAL A 111 -9.71 -5.87 -13.44
N ARG A 112 -8.62 -6.13 -14.16
CA ARG A 112 -8.40 -7.38 -14.92
C ARG A 112 -7.90 -8.50 -14.01
N ALA A 113 -7.07 -8.16 -13.04
CA ALA A 113 -6.56 -9.05 -12.00
C ALA A 113 -6.13 -8.22 -10.77
N LEU A 114 -5.99 -8.85 -9.61
CA LEU A 114 -5.76 -8.19 -8.34
C LEU A 114 -4.47 -8.69 -7.68
N VAL A 115 -3.66 -7.79 -7.12
CA VAL A 115 -2.49 -8.15 -6.31
C VAL A 115 -2.56 -7.45 -4.95
N LEU A 116 -2.67 -8.23 -3.89
CA LEU A 116 -2.72 -7.75 -2.50
C LEU A 116 -1.43 -8.15 -1.79
N ALA A 117 -0.44 -7.25 -1.81
CA ALA A 117 0.84 -7.52 -1.20
C ALA A 117 0.93 -6.95 0.23
N ARG A 118 1.22 -7.81 1.19
CA ARG A 118 1.30 -7.46 2.61
C ARG A 118 0.10 -6.60 3.03
N PRO A 119 -1.14 -7.09 2.91
CA PRO A 119 -2.32 -6.32 3.27
C PRO A 119 -2.31 -5.99 4.77
N ALA A 120 -2.74 -4.77 5.12
CA ALA A 120 -2.89 -4.32 6.50
C ALA A 120 -4.37 -4.23 6.91
N TRP A 121 -5.28 -4.45 5.99
CA TRP A 121 -6.73 -4.51 6.18
C TRP A 121 -7.32 -5.72 5.48
N VAL A 122 -8.37 -6.27 6.08
CA VAL A 122 -9.31 -7.19 5.41
C VAL A 122 -10.54 -6.37 4.99
N SER A 123 -11.51 -6.12 5.87
CA SER A 123 -12.71 -5.33 5.60
C SER A 123 -12.89 -4.19 6.59
N GLU A 124 -12.53 -4.42 7.85
CA GLU A 124 -12.79 -3.48 8.94
C GLU A 124 -11.94 -2.22 8.85
N PRO A 125 -12.53 -1.03 9.13
CA PRO A 125 -11.77 0.19 9.29
C PRO A 125 -11.01 0.23 10.62
N ALA A 126 -9.96 1.05 10.71
CA ALA A 126 -9.17 1.25 11.93
C ALA A 126 -8.74 -0.05 12.65
N PRO A 127 -8.21 -1.06 11.94
CA PRO A 127 -7.87 -2.33 12.59
C PRO A 127 -6.72 -2.13 13.58
N ALA A 128 -6.70 -2.95 14.65
CA ALA A 128 -5.76 -2.79 15.76
C ALA A 128 -4.28 -2.81 15.35
N ASN A 129 -3.93 -3.54 14.28
CA ASN A 129 -2.58 -3.59 13.72
C ASN A 129 -2.11 -2.25 13.13
N MET A 130 -3.02 -1.32 12.82
CA MET A 130 -2.70 0.03 12.36
C MET A 130 -2.44 1.04 13.49
N ARG A 131 -2.68 0.65 14.76
CA ARG A 131 -2.44 1.51 15.92
C ARG A 131 -1.02 2.10 15.98
N PRO A 132 0.07 1.40 15.62
CA PRO A 132 1.41 1.99 15.63
C PRO A 132 1.54 3.24 14.75
N TYR A 133 0.86 3.28 13.61
CA TYR A 133 0.83 4.45 12.72
C TYR A 133 0.10 5.63 13.37
N ALA A 134 -1.03 5.39 14.02
CA ALA A 134 -1.76 6.43 14.75
C ALA A 134 -0.91 7.01 15.89
N VAL A 135 -0.20 6.18 16.65
CA VAL A 135 0.71 6.62 17.72
C VAL A 135 1.82 7.53 17.17
N VAL A 136 2.46 7.15 16.09
CA VAL A 136 3.49 7.99 15.44
C VAL A 136 2.87 9.28 14.93
N GLY A 137 1.71 9.22 14.28
CA GLY A 137 0.99 10.38 13.78
C GLY A 137 0.65 11.39 14.88
N ASP A 138 0.13 10.92 16.01
CA ASP A 138 -0.18 11.76 17.18
C ASP A 138 1.06 12.45 17.76
N LEU A 139 2.19 11.74 17.79
CA LEU A 139 3.45 12.30 18.26
C LEU A 139 4.01 13.36 17.32
N LEU A 140 3.93 13.13 16.01
CA LEU A 140 4.34 14.09 14.99
C LEU A 140 3.48 15.36 15.03
N MET A 141 2.17 15.25 15.20
CA MET A 141 1.27 16.40 15.31
C MET A 141 1.56 17.29 16.52
N ARG A 142 2.13 16.75 17.58
CA ARG A 142 2.57 17.56 18.76
C ARG A 142 3.73 18.50 18.43
N HIS A 143 4.41 18.28 17.31
CA HIS A 143 5.55 19.06 16.84
C HIS A 143 6.63 19.28 17.91
N SER A 144 6.88 18.24 18.70
CA SER A 144 7.86 18.25 19.79
C SER A 144 9.22 17.69 19.33
N PRO A 145 10.35 18.28 19.71
CA PRO A 145 11.67 17.71 19.46
C PRO A 145 11.87 16.34 20.11
N ASP A 146 11.09 16.03 21.14
CA ASP A 146 11.11 14.74 21.82
C ASP A 146 10.23 13.66 21.19
N ALA A 147 9.48 13.96 20.13
CA ALA A 147 8.49 13.04 19.55
C ALA A 147 9.08 11.67 19.24
N ARG A 148 10.26 11.63 18.62
CA ARG A 148 10.96 10.38 18.30
C ARG A 148 11.34 9.61 19.57
N ARG A 149 11.92 10.28 20.57
CA ARG A 149 12.28 9.64 21.84
C ARG A 149 11.06 9.08 22.56
N LEU A 150 9.96 9.84 22.60
CA LEU A 150 8.70 9.39 23.20
C LEU A 150 8.14 8.12 22.50
N PHE A 151 8.30 8.02 21.18
CA PHE A 151 7.96 6.80 20.47
C PHE A 151 8.88 5.64 20.86
N ASP A 152 10.21 5.85 20.85
CA ASP A 152 11.18 4.81 21.15
C ASP A 152 11.04 4.27 22.60
N ASP A 153 10.60 5.11 23.55
CA ASP A 153 10.32 4.75 24.95
C ASP A 153 8.93 4.10 25.14
N SER A 154 8.11 3.97 24.09
CA SER A 154 6.76 3.47 24.20
C SER A 154 6.68 1.94 24.24
N ALA A 155 5.60 1.41 24.84
CA ALA A 155 5.30 -0.02 24.80
C ALA A 155 5.10 -0.55 23.37
N VAL A 156 4.59 0.30 22.45
CA VAL A 156 4.42 -0.04 21.04
C VAL A 156 5.78 -0.27 20.37
N ALA A 157 6.75 0.61 20.58
CA ALA A 157 8.09 0.44 20.03
C ALA A 157 8.80 -0.78 20.62
N ALA A 158 8.64 -1.05 21.91
CA ALA A 158 9.20 -2.23 22.56
C ALA A 158 8.63 -3.53 21.99
N GLU A 159 7.32 -3.59 21.74
CA GLU A 159 6.67 -4.74 21.11
C GLU A 159 7.17 -4.95 19.67
N LEU A 160 7.21 -3.88 18.87
CA LEU A 160 7.72 -3.91 17.50
C LEU A 160 9.19 -4.35 17.44
N ALA A 161 10.04 -3.87 18.36
CA ALA A 161 11.44 -4.26 18.42
C ALA A 161 11.62 -5.77 18.61
N ARG A 162 10.73 -6.39 19.38
CA ARG A 162 10.78 -7.82 19.68
C ARG A 162 10.20 -8.69 18.55
N LEU A 163 9.11 -8.26 17.92
CA LEU A 163 8.32 -9.11 17.02
C LEU A 163 8.39 -8.72 15.54
N ALA A 164 8.63 -7.44 15.24
CA ALA A 164 8.57 -6.89 13.89
C ALA A 164 9.55 -5.72 13.69
N PRO A 165 10.87 -5.98 13.76
CA PRO A 165 11.88 -4.91 13.71
C PRO A 165 11.83 -4.06 12.43
N ASP A 166 11.37 -4.61 11.31
CA ASP A 166 11.17 -3.85 10.07
C ASP A 166 10.02 -2.83 10.19
N ASN A 167 8.95 -3.18 10.91
CA ASN A 167 7.87 -2.23 11.19
C ASN A 167 8.39 -1.10 12.08
N LEU A 168 9.18 -1.42 13.11
CA LEU A 168 9.81 -0.42 13.97
C LEU A 168 10.68 0.53 13.15
N ALA A 169 11.59 0.01 12.34
CA ALA A 169 12.48 0.81 11.51
C ALA A 169 11.73 1.74 10.55
N SER A 170 10.66 1.24 9.92
CA SER A 170 9.80 2.03 9.03
C SER A 170 9.12 3.18 9.77
N LEU A 171 8.51 2.91 10.93
CA LEU A 171 7.83 3.92 11.75
C LEU A 171 8.81 4.96 12.32
N GLN A 172 9.99 4.52 12.72
CA GLN A 172 11.06 5.41 13.15
C GLN A 172 11.52 6.36 12.04
N GLY A 173 11.54 5.90 10.79
CA GLY A 173 11.88 6.71 9.62
C GLY A 173 10.95 7.89 9.41
N PHE A 174 9.68 7.79 9.83
CA PHE A 174 8.68 8.84 9.66
C PHE A 174 8.98 10.13 10.44
N PHE A 175 9.77 10.05 11.52
CA PHE A 175 10.18 11.24 12.27
C PHE A 175 11.14 12.15 11.50
N ASN A 176 11.66 11.71 10.34
CA ASN A 176 12.49 12.51 9.44
C ASN A 176 11.67 13.21 8.32
N CYS A 177 10.36 13.21 8.40
CA CYS A 177 9.50 13.84 7.38
C CYS A 177 9.65 15.36 7.39
N PRO A 178 9.52 16.03 6.22
CA PRO A 178 9.70 17.48 6.11
C PRO A 178 8.59 18.28 6.82
N ASP A 179 7.36 17.79 6.85
CA ASP A 179 6.21 18.41 7.52
C ASP A 179 5.60 17.43 8.53
N PRO A 180 6.07 17.45 9.79
CA PRO A 180 5.59 16.50 10.79
C PRO A 180 4.09 16.60 11.07
N VAL A 181 3.53 17.81 11.04
CA VAL A 181 2.11 18.01 11.38
C VAL A 181 1.20 17.47 10.29
N LEU A 182 1.44 17.79 9.03
CA LEU A 182 0.64 17.28 7.91
C LEU A 182 0.84 15.78 7.73
N PHE A 183 2.08 15.29 7.86
CA PHE A 183 2.36 13.87 7.77
C PHE A 183 1.74 13.09 8.93
N GLY A 184 1.74 13.66 10.14
CA GLY A 184 1.05 13.09 11.29
C GLY A 184 -0.46 12.97 11.06
N ARG A 185 -1.09 14.00 10.48
CA ARG A 185 -2.52 13.95 10.08
C ARG A 185 -2.79 12.86 9.06
N LEU A 186 -1.91 12.71 8.05
CA LEU A 186 -2.00 11.63 7.07
C LEU A 186 -1.96 10.25 7.75
N LEU A 187 -1.00 10.02 8.64
CA LEU A 187 -0.87 8.74 9.34
C LEU A 187 -2.10 8.41 10.17
N VAL A 188 -2.63 9.38 10.93
CA VAL A 188 -3.83 9.19 11.76
C VAL A 188 -5.05 8.94 10.87
N ALA A 189 -5.23 9.73 9.82
CA ALA A 189 -6.35 9.59 8.90
C ALA A 189 -6.40 8.19 8.28
N ILE A 190 -5.30 7.72 7.70
CA ILE A 190 -5.24 6.40 7.04
C ILE A 190 -5.28 5.25 8.06
N ALA A 191 -4.65 5.39 9.24
CA ALA A 191 -4.74 4.37 10.28
C ALA A 191 -6.17 4.20 10.83
N GLY A 192 -6.96 5.27 10.81
CA GLY A 192 -8.37 5.28 11.20
C GLY A 192 -9.36 4.90 10.09
N ASP A 193 -8.87 4.66 8.87
CA ASP A 193 -9.68 4.36 7.69
C ASP A 193 -9.58 2.87 7.29
N GLY A 194 -10.16 2.51 6.16
CA GLY A 194 -10.13 1.16 5.61
C GLY A 194 -10.55 1.11 4.14
N PRO A 195 -10.56 -0.08 3.53
CA PRO A 195 -10.90 -0.23 2.12
C PRO A 195 -12.37 0.11 1.81
N GLY A 196 -13.25 0.16 2.81
CA GLY A 196 -14.66 0.46 2.64
C GLY A 196 -15.39 -0.62 1.83
N VAL A 197 -15.12 -1.88 2.14
CA VAL A 197 -15.71 -3.07 1.54
C VAL A 197 -16.14 -4.04 2.64
N SER A 198 -17.16 -4.85 2.39
CA SER A 198 -17.57 -5.93 3.30
C SER A 198 -16.91 -7.26 2.90
N GLU A 199 -16.93 -8.25 3.80
CA GLU A 199 -16.52 -9.62 3.44
C GLU A 199 -17.36 -10.21 2.32
N ALA A 200 -18.64 -9.85 2.22
CA ALA A 200 -19.51 -10.29 1.14
C ALA A 200 -19.05 -9.75 -0.22
N ASP A 201 -18.62 -8.48 -0.25
CA ASP A 201 -18.05 -7.86 -1.45
C ASP A 201 -16.72 -8.53 -1.84
N ILE A 202 -15.87 -8.84 -0.86
CA ILE A 202 -14.60 -9.54 -1.09
C ILE A 202 -14.84 -10.93 -1.69
N ARG A 203 -15.82 -11.68 -1.17
CA ARG A 203 -16.20 -13.00 -1.71
C ARG A 203 -16.75 -12.95 -3.13
N ALA A 204 -17.28 -11.81 -3.55
CA ALA A 204 -17.79 -11.60 -4.90
C ALA A 204 -16.72 -11.26 -5.96
N ILE A 205 -15.45 -11.03 -5.52
CA ILE A 205 -14.34 -10.78 -6.45
C ILE A 205 -14.08 -12.03 -7.28
N ALA A 206 -14.24 -11.90 -8.61
CA ALA A 206 -14.13 -13.02 -9.56
C ALA A 206 -12.81 -12.99 -10.37
N VAL A 207 -12.05 -11.92 -10.31
CA VAL A 207 -10.81 -11.79 -11.09
C VAL A 207 -9.66 -12.61 -10.48
N PRO A 208 -8.70 -13.09 -11.31
CA PRO A 208 -7.50 -13.73 -10.79
C PRO A 208 -6.82 -12.86 -9.73
N THR A 209 -6.49 -13.44 -8.58
CA THR A 209 -5.95 -12.69 -7.45
C THR A 209 -4.69 -13.33 -6.89
N LEU A 210 -3.64 -12.53 -6.70
CA LEU A 210 -2.43 -12.91 -5.98
C LEU A 210 -2.41 -12.19 -4.62
N VAL A 211 -2.28 -12.95 -3.54
CA VAL A 211 -2.00 -12.40 -2.20
C VAL A 211 -0.57 -12.74 -1.81
N ILE A 212 0.21 -11.76 -1.38
CA ILE A 212 1.59 -11.96 -0.91
C ILE A 212 1.67 -11.57 0.56
N GLY A 213 2.19 -12.46 1.40
CA GLY A 213 2.36 -12.21 2.83
C GLY A 213 3.62 -12.86 3.39
N HIS A 214 4.01 -12.47 4.59
CA HIS A 214 5.06 -13.13 5.37
C HIS A 214 4.78 -12.98 6.87
N ASP A 215 5.40 -13.80 7.68
CA ASP A 215 5.42 -13.69 9.14
C ASP A 215 6.34 -12.55 9.64
N HIS A 216 6.55 -12.43 10.94
CA HIS A 216 7.37 -11.38 11.58
C HIS A 216 6.95 -9.95 11.21
N ASP A 217 5.66 -9.73 11.02
CA ASP A 217 5.07 -8.43 10.69
C ASP A 217 3.79 -8.23 11.53
N LEU A 218 3.79 -7.21 12.40
CA LEU A 218 2.65 -6.90 13.27
C LEU A 218 1.63 -5.99 12.60
N VAL A 219 2.05 -5.27 11.57
CA VAL A 219 1.17 -4.37 10.79
C VAL A 219 0.49 -5.14 9.65
N HIS A 220 1.25 -5.94 8.93
CA HIS A 220 0.76 -6.70 7.77
C HIS A 220 0.77 -8.19 8.15
N ARG A 221 -0.15 -8.57 9.01
CA ARG A 221 -0.16 -9.93 9.57
C ARG A 221 -0.38 -10.98 8.48
N LEU A 222 0.35 -12.07 8.57
CA LEU A 222 0.15 -13.19 7.64
C LEU A 222 -1.29 -13.72 7.71
N ASP A 223 -1.93 -13.67 8.87
CA ASP A 223 -3.34 -14.06 9.08
C ASP A 223 -4.30 -13.22 8.21
N ASP A 224 -4.04 -11.91 8.05
CA ASP A 224 -4.85 -11.04 7.20
C ASP A 224 -4.70 -11.41 5.72
N ALA A 225 -3.48 -11.75 5.29
CA ALA A 225 -3.21 -12.26 3.94
C ALA A 225 -3.89 -13.63 3.70
N GLN A 226 -3.83 -14.53 4.68
CA GLN A 226 -4.50 -15.84 4.63
C GLN A 226 -6.03 -15.68 4.58
N THR A 227 -6.57 -14.74 5.38
CA THR A 227 -8.00 -14.43 5.39
C THR A 227 -8.47 -13.94 4.03
N LEU A 228 -7.76 -12.97 3.42
CA LEU A 228 -8.09 -12.48 2.08
C LEU A 228 -7.99 -13.58 1.02
N ALA A 229 -6.95 -14.41 1.09
CA ALA A 229 -6.81 -15.54 0.17
C ALA A 229 -7.92 -16.59 0.35
N GLY A 230 -8.46 -16.76 1.56
CA GLY A 230 -9.58 -17.65 1.84
C GLY A 230 -10.95 -17.07 1.44
N LEU A 231 -11.09 -15.74 1.48
CA LEU A 231 -12.33 -15.05 1.12
C LEU A 231 -12.51 -14.95 -0.41
N ILE A 232 -11.44 -14.69 -1.17
CA ILE A 232 -11.50 -14.47 -2.63
C ILE A 232 -11.39 -15.82 -3.33
N PRO A 233 -12.42 -16.27 -4.07
CA PRO A 233 -12.46 -17.63 -4.65
C PRO A 233 -11.31 -17.96 -5.61
N SER A 234 -10.80 -16.96 -6.34
CA SER A 234 -9.72 -17.11 -7.33
C SER A 234 -8.34 -16.75 -6.79
N ALA A 235 -8.20 -16.56 -5.47
CA ALA A 235 -6.94 -16.11 -4.89
C ALA A 235 -5.93 -17.25 -4.72
N ARG A 236 -4.66 -16.90 -4.99
CA ARG A 236 -3.49 -17.68 -4.63
C ARG A 236 -2.69 -16.92 -3.58
N LEU A 237 -2.36 -17.57 -2.47
CA LEU A 237 -1.43 -17.03 -1.47
C LEU A 237 0.01 -17.42 -1.83
N CYS A 238 0.90 -16.45 -1.83
CA CYS A 238 2.34 -16.61 -1.91
C CYS A 238 2.95 -16.16 -0.58
N THR A 239 3.48 -17.10 0.20
CA THR A 239 4.21 -16.78 1.43
C THR A 239 5.68 -16.64 1.11
N ILE A 240 6.28 -15.53 1.53
CA ILE A 240 7.69 -15.19 1.23
C ILE A 240 8.48 -15.01 2.54
N THR A 241 9.81 -15.04 2.42
CA THR A 241 10.73 -14.76 3.53
C THR A 241 10.52 -13.34 4.06
N ALA A 242 10.46 -13.17 5.39
CA ALA A 242 10.34 -11.84 6.00
C ALA A 242 11.58 -10.98 5.74
N LYS A 243 11.37 -9.69 5.51
CA LYS A 243 12.44 -8.74 5.21
C LYS A 243 13.46 -8.63 6.33
N SER A 244 13.03 -8.78 7.60
CA SER A 244 13.89 -8.80 8.79
C SER A 244 14.78 -10.04 8.87
N GLN A 245 14.39 -11.14 8.25
CA GLN A 245 15.17 -12.38 8.22
C GLN A 245 16.22 -12.36 7.10
N ASP A 246 15.80 -12.05 5.87
CA ASP A 246 16.68 -11.92 4.69
C ASP A 246 16.08 -10.98 3.66
N ARG A 247 16.62 -9.75 3.58
CA ARG A 247 16.14 -8.72 2.66
C ARG A 247 16.34 -9.11 1.18
N ALA A 248 17.39 -9.85 0.87
CA ALA A 248 17.65 -10.28 -0.50
C ALA A 248 16.67 -11.39 -0.92
N ALA A 249 16.40 -12.35 -0.04
CA ALA A 249 15.39 -13.38 -0.25
C ALA A 249 14.00 -12.76 -0.40
N TYR A 250 13.61 -11.83 0.51
CA TYR A 250 12.36 -11.09 0.43
C TYR A 250 12.13 -10.48 -0.96
N ARG A 251 13.11 -9.73 -1.48
CA ARG A 251 13.00 -9.09 -2.80
C ARG A 251 12.91 -10.12 -3.94
N ARG A 252 13.76 -11.14 -3.91
CA ARG A 252 13.79 -12.17 -4.93
C ARG A 252 12.47 -12.93 -4.99
N GLU A 253 11.94 -13.34 -3.84
CA GLU A 253 10.73 -14.13 -3.74
C GLU A 253 9.49 -13.28 -4.07
N PHE A 254 9.43 -12.02 -3.61
CA PHE A 254 8.37 -11.10 -4.00
C PHE A 254 8.31 -10.91 -5.53
N ARG A 255 9.47 -10.64 -6.15
CA ARG A 255 9.56 -10.49 -7.61
C ARG A 255 9.17 -11.78 -8.34
N ALA A 256 9.59 -12.94 -7.85
CA ALA A 256 9.24 -14.21 -8.44
C ALA A 256 7.74 -14.50 -8.42
N CYS A 257 7.07 -14.32 -7.26
CA CYS A 257 5.62 -14.46 -7.14
C CYS A 257 4.86 -13.52 -8.08
N LEU A 258 5.31 -12.27 -8.16
CA LEU A 258 4.67 -11.26 -9.01
C LEU A 258 4.93 -11.52 -10.49
N SER A 259 6.15 -11.91 -10.88
CA SER A 259 6.49 -12.27 -12.27
C SER A 259 5.63 -13.42 -12.78
N GLU A 260 5.60 -14.54 -12.03
CA GLU A 260 4.81 -15.72 -12.40
C GLU A 260 3.33 -15.37 -12.60
N PHE A 261 2.78 -14.51 -11.73
CA PHE A 261 1.40 -14.09 -11.83
C PHE A 261 1.14 -13.19 -13.05
N LEU A 262 2.01 -12.20 -13.30
CA LEU A 262 1.85 -11.25 -14.40
C LEU A 262 2.09 -11.92 -15.76
N GLU A 263 3.06 -12.81 -15.88
CA GLU A 263 3.35 -13.57 -17.12
C GLU A 263 2.18 -14.49 -17.51
N ALA A 264 1.47 -15.05 -16.53
CA ALA A 264 0.27 -15.85 -16.79
C ALA A 264 -0.93 -15.02 -17.30
N LEU A 265 -0.89 -13.70 -17.20
CA LEU A 265 -1.95 -12.76 -17.64
C LEU A 265 -1.63 -12.05 -18.96
N ALA A 266 -0.36 -12.05 -19.38
CA ALA A 266 0.11 -11.38 -20.58
C ALA A 266 -0.16 -12.24 -21.83
#